data_7864f047c7dfd12ed4191af302552bb6
#
_entry.id   7864f047c7dfd12ed4191af302552bb6
#
_cell.length_a   1.000
_cell.length_b   1.000
_cell.length_c   1.000
_cell.angle_alpha   90.00
_cell.angle_beta   90.00
_cell.angle_gamma   90.00
#
_symmetry.space_group_name_H-M   'P 1'
#
loop_
_entity.id
_entity.type
_entity.pdbx_description
1 polymer ?
#
loop_
_entity_poly.entity_id
_entity_poly.type
_entity_poly.pdbx_seq_one_letter_code
_entity_poly.pdbx_strand_id
1 'polypeptide(L)'
;MNSDEEIEQISLSLALYAERIGDMVPFVYDRFFDLDKNAKALMAYSDEHMRGRMFASVLELFMSDEHLDAGGYLDWELDNHLHAYGATPAMYETFFESVVTTLAEGLADDWSERWSQAWRGRLARIMEHVRGYESRLPELKA
;
A
#
# COMPACT_ATOMS: atom_id res chain seq x y z
N MET A 1 6.32 9.56 16.25
CA MET A 1 5.65 8.26 16.50
C MET A 1 6.59 7.13 16.13
N ASN A 2 6.75 6.15 17.00
CA ASN A 2 7.55 4.98 16.65
C ASN A 2 6.74 3.97 15.81
N SER A 3 7.39 2.91 15.32
CA SER A 3 6.75 1.91 14.46
C SER A 3 5.54 1.24 15.11
N ASP A 4 5.65 0.86 16.37
CA ASP A 4 4.55 0.19 17.09
C ASP A 4 3.35 1.13 17.26
N GLU A 5 3.59 2.39 17.54
CA GLU A 5 2.52 3.40 17.63
C GLU A 5 1.86 3.64 16.29
N GLU A 6 2.63 3.70 15.21
CA GLU A 6 2.10 3.84 13.85
C GLU A 6 1.19 2.67 13.51
N ILE A 7 1.65 1.45 13.75
CA ILE A 7 0.89 0.23 13.48
C ILE A 7 -0.40 0.20 14.28
N GLU A 8 -0.36 0.60 15.55
CA GLU A 8 -1.56 0.66 16.39
C GLU A 8 -2.59 1.63 15.83
N GLN A 9 -2.18 2.84 15.46
CA GLN A 9 -3.08 3.84 14.90
C GLN A 9 -3.66 3.41 13.54
N ILE A 10 -2.84 2.80 12.71
CA ILE A 10 -3.30 2.25 11.42
C ILE A 10 -4.36 1.17 11.67
N SER A 11 -4.12 0.27 12.61
CA SER A 11 -5.08 -0.80 12.96
C SER A 11 -6.40 -0.23 13.44
N LEU A 12 -6.38 0.82 14.26
CA LEU A 12 -7.60 1.47 14.75
C LEU A 12 -8.39 2.09 13.59
N SER A 13 -7.71 2.75 12.65
CA SER A 13 -8.38 3.36 11.49
C SER A 13 -9.05 2.32 10.60
N LEU A 14 -8.37 1.21 10.36
CA LEU A 14 -8.91 0.10 9.55
C LEU A 14 -10.13 -0.54 10.23
N ALA A 15 -10.04 -0.77 11.54
CA ALA A 15 -11.13 -1.36 12.31
C ALA A 15 -12.37 -0.47 12.31
N LEU A 16 -12.20 0.84 12.47
CA LEU A 16 -13.32 1.77 12.46
C LEU A 16 -14.00 1.83 11.09
N TYR A 17 -13.20 1.85 10.02
CA TYR A 17 -13.74 1.82 8.66
C TYR A 17 -14.56 0.54 8.41
N ALA A 18 -14.02 -0.62 8.79
CA ALA A 18 -14.71 -1.90 8.62
C ALA A 18 -16.03 -1.93 9.38
N GLU A 19 -16.05 -1.37 10.59
CA GLU A 19 -17.27 -1.32 11.43
C GLU A 19 -18.33 -0.41 10.83
N ARG A 20 -17.94 0.78 10.32
CA ARG A 20 -18.91 1.78 9.88
C ARG A 20 -19.33 1.66 8.43
N ILE A 21 -18.43 1.21 7.57
CA ILE A 21 -18.65 1.22 6.11
C ILE A 21 -18.61 -0.18 5.55
N GLY A 22 -17.62 -0.98 5.96
CA GLY A 22 -17.44 -2.34 5.49
C GLY A 22 -16.17 -2.51 4.65
N ASP A 23 -16.26 -3.20 3.51
CA ASP A 23 -15.13 -3.50 2.66
C ASP A 23 -14.66 -2.27 1.88
N MET A 24 -13.42 -1.88 2.07
CA MET A 24 -12.83 -0.73 1.37
C MET A 24 -12.21 -1.07 0.02
N VAL A 25 -11.99 -2.35 -0.27
CA VAL A 25 -11.25 -2.79 -1.48
C VAL A 25 -11.83 -2.22 -2.78
N PRO A 26 -13.14 -2.29 -3.05
CA PRO A 26 -13.69 -1.71 -4.28
C PRO A 26 -13.42 -0.21 -4.42
N PHE A 27 -13.53 0.53 -3.31
CA PHE A 27 -13.31 1.99 -3.32
C PHE A 27 -11.85 2.35 -3.56
N VAL A 28 -10.93 1.57 -2.98
CA VAL A 28 -9.49 1.77 -3.18
C VAL A 28 -9.12 1.56 -4.64
N TYR A 29 -9.57 0.47 -5.25
CA TYR A 29 -9.24 0.18 -6.65
C TYR A 29 -9.90 1.14 -7.63
N ASP A 30 -11.11 1.62 -7.35
CA ASP A 30 -11.74 2.65 -8.17
C ASP A 30 -10.89 3.92 -8.20
N ARG A 31 -10.39 4.37 -7.06
CA ARG A 31 -9.50 5.53 -6.98
C ARG A 31 -8.17 5.28 -7.66
N PHE A 32 -7.58 4.13 -7.40
CA PHE A 32 -6.30 3.74 -7.98
C PHE A 32 -6.36 3.76 -9.51
N PHE A 33 -7.39 3.17 -10.08
CA PHE A 33 -7.56 3.09 -11.52
C PHE A 33 -7.91 4.44 -12.15
N ASP A 34 -8.58 5.33 -11.42
CA ASP A 34 -8.82 6.69 -11.88
C ASP A 34 -7.54 7.52 -11.92
N LEU A 35 -6.66 7.33 -10.93
CA LEU A 35 -5.39 8.05 -10.84
C LEU A 35 -4.30 7.49 -11.74
N ASP A 36 -4.35 6.20 -12.05
CA ASP A 36 -3.32 5.52 -12.84
C ASP A 36 -3.95 4.58 -13.87
N LYS A 37 -4.03 5.08 -15.11
CA LYS A 37 -4.62 4.31 -16.22
C LYS A 37 -3.73 3.13 -16.65
N ASN A 38 -2.42 3.23 -16.44
CA ASN A 38 -1.52 2.11 -16.73
C ASN A 38 -1.76 0.96 -15.74
N ALA A 39 -1.98 1.28 -14.47
CA ALA A 39 -2.34 0.26 -13.47
C ALA A 39 -3.67 -0.40 -13.82
N LYS A 40 -4.65 0.36 -14.27
CA LYS A 40 -5.94 -0.18 -14.74
C LYS A 40 -5.73 -1.18 -15.87
N ALA A 41 -4.89 -0.84 -16.85
CA ALA A 41 -4.58 -1.72 -17.96
C ALA A 41 -3.88 -3.00 -17.51
N LEU A 42 -2.89 -2.90 -16.62
CA LEU A 42 -2.17 -4.05 -16.07
C LEU A 42 -3.11 -5.02 -15.33
N MET A 43 -4.12 -4.50 -14.66
CA MET A 43 -5.04 -5.28 -13.84
C MET A 43 -6.38 -5.57 -14.53
N ALA A 44 -6.45 -5.39 -15.86
CA ALA A 44 -7.69 -5.54 -16.63
C ALA A 44 -8.36 -6.91 -16.46
N TYR A 45 -7.59 -7.96 -16.23
CA TYR A 45 -8.09 -9.32 -16.07
C TYR A 45 -8.18 -9.79 -14.62
N SER A 46 -7.94 -8.88 -13.67
CA SER A 46 -8.09 -9.21 -12.25
C SER A 46 -9.57 -9.19 -11.84
N ASP A 47 -9.95 -10.15 -11.00
CA ASP A 47 -11.29 -10.18 -10.41
C ASP A 47 -11.27 -9.67 -8.97
N GLU A 48 -12.45 -9.57 -8.34
CA GLU A 48 -12.59 -9.10 -6.98
C GLU A 48 -11.79 -9.94 -5.97
N HIS A 49 -11.74 -11.23 -6.17
CA HIS A 49 -11.02 -12.14 -5.29
C HIS A 49 -9.51 -11.91 -5.35
N MET A 50 -8.96 -11.74 -6.54
CA MET A 50 -7.54 -11.42 -6.75
C MET A 50 -7.19 -10.06 -6.14
N ARG A 51 -8.04 -9.06 -6.35
CA ARG A 51 -7.83 -7.72 -5.80
C ARG A 51 -7.85 -7.72 -4.27
N GLY A 52 -8.76 -8.50 -3.67
CA GLY A 52 -8.82 -8.66 -2.22
C GLY A 52 -7.55 -9.28 -1.65
N ARG A 53 -7.00 -10.31 -2.30
CA ARG A 53 -5.74 -10.93 -1.87
C ARG A 53 -4.55 -10.00 -2.01
N MET A 54 -4.48 -9.23 -3.09
CA MET A 54 -3.42 -8.25 -3.30
C MET A 54 -3.50 -7.14 -2.25
N PHE A 55 -4.70 -6.68 -1.95
CA PHE A 55 -4.91 -5.68 -0.90
C PHE A 55 -4.45 -6.20 0.46
N ALA A 56 -4.78 -7.44 0.80
CA ALA A 56 -4.33 -8.05 2.06
C ALA A 56 -2.81 -8.11 2.13
N SER A 57 -2.14 -8.45 1.04
CA SER A 57 -0.66 -8.47 0.98
C SER A 57 -0.07 -7.07 1.19
N VAL A 58 -0.69 -6.04 0.62
CA VAL A 58 -0.26 -4.65 0.83
C VAL A 58 -0.40 -4.24 2.29
N LEU A 59 -1.52 -4.62 2.94
CA LEU A 59 -1.70 -4.32 4.36
C LEU A 59 -0.64 -4.98 5.23
N GLU A 60 -0.19 -6.18 4.90
CA GLU A 60 0.91 -6.81 5.61
C GLU A 60 2.18 -5.97 5.58
N LEU A 61 2.46 -5.32 4.45
CA LEU A 61 3.61 -4.41 4.34
C LEU A 61 3.49 -3.22 5.29
N PHE A 62 2.28 -2.71 5.49
CA PHE A 62 2.05 -1.62 6.44
C PHE A 62 2.17 -2.08 7.90
N MET A 63 1.97 -3.35 8.19
CA MET A 63 1.84 -3.86 9.55
C MET A 63 3.11 -4.55 10.08
N SER A 64 4.20 -4.55 9.33
CA SER A 64 5.45 -5.19 9.76
C SER A 64 6.67 -4.48 9.20
N ASP A 65 7.69 -4.30 10.05
CA ASP A 65 8.99 -3.77 9.65
C ASP A 65 9.89 -4.86 9.03
N GLU A 66 9.57 -6.13 9.21
CA GLU A 66 10.36 -7.25 8.68
C GLU A 66 10.45 -7.20 7.14
N HIS A 67 9.42 -6.68 6.48
CA HIS A 67 9.40 -6.58 5.02
C HIS A 67 10.33 -5.50 4.47
N LEU A 68 10.83 -4.63 5.34
CA LEU A 68 11.72 -3.53 4.94
C LEU A 68 13.20 -3.92 4.96
N ASP A 69 13.52 -5.15 5.38
CA ASP A 69 14.91 -5.63 5.38
C ASP A 69 15.36 -5.96 3.95
N ALA A 70 16.63 -5.67 3.66
CA ALA A 70 17.22 -5.95 2.34
C ALA A 70 17.17 -7.46 2.06
N GLY A 71 16.65 -7.84 0.88
CA GLY A 71 16.46 -9.24 0.50
C GLY A 71 15.23 -9.89 1.14
N GLY A 72 14.40 -9.13 1.85
CA GLY A 72 13.18 -9.63 2.48
C GLY A 72 12.01 -9.76 1.50
N TYR A 73 10.82 -9.96 2.05
CA TYR A 73 9.61 -10.22 1.28
C TYR A 73 9.24 -9.07 0.33
N LEU A 74 9.41 -7.81 0.78
CA LEU A 74 9.11 -6.66 -0.08
C LEU A 74 10.03 -6.61 -1.30
N ASP A 75 11.32 -6.91 -1.13
CA ASP A 75 12.25 -6.96 -2.27
C ASP A 75 11.85 -8.05 -3.26
N TRP A 76 11.42 -9.20 -2.79
CA TRP A 76 10.92 -10.28 -3.63
C TRP A 76 9.66 -9.88 -4.40
N GLU A 77 8.71 -9.24 -3.72
CA GLU A 77 7.49 -8.72 -4.33
C GLU A 77 7.80 -7.66 -5.40
N LEU A 78 8.71 -6.73 -5.10
CA LEU A 78 9.12 -5.70 -6.05
C LEU A 78 9.77 -6.29 -7.30
N ASP A 79 10.65 -7.27 -7.13
CA ASP A 79 11.29 -7.95 -8.26
C ASP A 79 10.24 -8.60 -9.16
N ASN A 80 9.30 -9.32 -8.56
CA ASN A 80 8.23 -9.99 -9.28
C ASN A 80 7.34 -8.99 -10.03
N HIS A 81 6.89 -7.92 -9.36
CA HIS A 81 6.00 -6.93 -9.96
C HIS A 81 6.68 -6.10 -11.06
N LEU A 82 7.92 -5.65 -10.83
CA LEU A 82 8.63 -4.83 -11.81
C LEU A 82 8.99 -5.62 -13.07
N HIS A 83 9.39 -6.89 -12.91
CA HIS A 83 9.88 -7.70 -14.03
C HIS A 83 8.81 -8.56 -14.68
N ALA A 84 7.90 -9.12 -13.90
CA ALA A 84 6.86 -10.01 -14.43
C ALA A 84 5.62 -9.25 -14.86
N TYR A 85 5.24 -8.18 -14.16
CA TYR A 85 3.98 -7.48 -14.37
C TYR A 85 4.11 -6.04 -14.84
N GLY A 86 5.32 -5.48 -14.88
CA GLY A 86 5.53 -4.11 -15.34
C GLY A 86 5.06 -3.02 -14.39
N ALA A 87 4.84 -3.34 -13.11
CA ALA A 87 4.48 -2.35 -12.10
C ALA A 87 5.67 -1.43 -11.79
N THR A 88 5.39 -0.17 -11.48
CA THR A 88 6.42 0.84 -11.19
C THR A 88 6.35 1.30 -9.74
N PRO A 89 7.45 1.87 -9.18
CA PRO A 89 7.39 2.49 -7.86
C PRO A 89 6.30 3.55 -7.72
N ALA A 90 6.05 4.32 -8.77
CA ALA A 90 4.97 5.32 -8.76
C ALA A 90 3.59 4.68 -8.60
N MET A 91 3.37 3.48 -9.13
CA MET A 91 2.11 2.74 -8.94
C MET A 91 1.91 2.34 -7.48
N TYR A 92 2.97 1.94 -6.78
CA TYR A 92 2.89 1.65 -5.34
C TYR A 92 2.47 2.89 -4.55
N GLU A 93 3.10 4.02 -4.82
CA GLU A 93 2.77 5.27 -4.14
C GLU A 93 1.31 5.67 -4.36
N THR A 94 0.85 5.62 -5.59
CA THR A 94 -0.53 5.94 -5.95
C THR A 94 -1.53 4.98 -5.28
N PHE A 95 -1.20 3.70 -5.21
CA PHE A 95 -2.04 2.71 -4.54
C PHE A 95 -2.15 3.00 -3.04
N PHE A 96 -1.04 3.25 -2.36
CA PHE A 96 -1.03 3.55 -0.93
C PHE A 96 -1.79 4.84 -0.63
N GLU A 97 -1.63 5.87 -1.46
CA GLU A 97 -2.39 7.11 -1.32
C GLU A 97 -3.89 6.88 -1.52
N SER A 98 -4.27 5.98 -2.43
CA SER A 98 -5.66 5.60 -2.64
C SER A 98 -6.27 4.95 -1.39
N VAL A 99 -5.49 4.14 -0.67
CA VAL A 99 -5.90 3.56 0.61
C VAL A 99 -6.18 4.65 1.65
N VAL A 100 -5.23 5.55 1.84
CA VAL A 100 -5.35 6.62 2.84
C VAL A 100 -6.52 7.55 2.51
N THR A 101 -6.67 7.95 1.26
CA THR A 101 -7.76 8.82 0.83
C THR A 101 -9.12 8.15 1.03
N THR A 102 -9.22 6.85 0.73
CA THR A 102 -10.47 6.11 0.96
C THR A 102 -10.84 6.10 2.45
N LEU A 103 -9.88 5.85 3.33
CA LEU A 103 -10.11 5.89 4.78
C LEU A 103 -10.53 7.28 5.24
N ALA A 104 -9.78 8.31 4.86
CA ALA A 104 -10.02 9.68 5.31
C ALA A 104 -11.38 10.20 4.86
N GLU A 105 -11.74 9.99 3.60
CA GLU A 105 -13.04 10.42 3.09
C GLU A 105 -14.19 9.61 3.68
N GLY A 106 -14.02 8.30 3.82
CA GLY A 106 -15.07 7.44 4.39
C GLY A 106 -15.35 7.72 5.85
N LEU A 107 -14.31 7.99 6.63
CA LEU A 107 -14.45 8.27 8.07
C LEU A 107 -14.77 9.75 8.35
N ALA A 108 -14.50 10.65 7.39
CA ALA A 108 -14.84 12.07 7.48
C ALA A 108 -14.40 12.70 8.83
N ASP A 109 -15.36 13.16 9.65
CA ASP A 109 -15.06 13.82 10.92
C ASP A 109 -14.38 12.91 11.96
N ASP A 110 -14.49 11.60 11.81
CA ASP A 110 -13.83 10.62 12.69
C ASP A 110 -12.36 10.37 12.31
N TRP A 111 -11.94 10.84 11.14
CA TRP A 111 -10.54 10.76 10.74
C TRP A 111 -9.71 11.74 11.55
N SER A 112 -8.66 11.24 12.23
CA SER A 112 -7.82 12.08 13.09
C SER A 112 -6.49 12.42 12.42
N GLU A 113 -5.91 13.54 12.83
CA GLU A 113 -4.56 13.94 12.41
C GLU A 113 -3.51 12.91 12.84
N ARG A 114 -3.71 12.29 14.00
CA ARG A 114 -2.83 11.23 14.48
C ARG A 114 -2.83 10.02 13.51
N TRP A 115 -3.97 9.68 12.95
CA TRP A 115 -4.06 8.62 11.93
C TRP A 115 -3.38 9.05 10.63
N SER A 116 -3.55 10.30 10.20
CA SER A 116 -2.82 10.82 9.03
C SER A 116 -1.32 10.71 9.22
N GLN A 117 -0.81 11.09 10.38
CA GLN A 117 0.62 11.00 10.69
C GLN A 117 1.13 9.55 10.67
N ALA A 118 0.36 8.63 11.25
CA ALA A 118 0.72 7.22 11.30
C ALA A 118 0.81 6.62 9.88
N TRP A 119 -0.19 6.83 9.06
CA TRP A 119 -0.21 6.33 7.69
C TRP A 119 0.89 6.94 6.85
N ARG A 120 1.08 8.26 6.93
CA ARG A 120 2.13 8.96 6.16
C ARG A 120 3.52 8.53 6.58
N GLY A 121 3.74 8.32 7.88
CA GLY A 121 5.03 7.84 8.38
C GLY A 121 5.37 6.46 7.85
N ARG A 122 4.40 5.52 7.89
CA ARG A 122 4.58 4.19 7.33
C ARG A 122 4.77 4.23 5.81
N LEU A 123 3.95 5.03 5.11
CA LEU A 123 4.06 5.19 3.67
C LEU A 123 5.45 5.71 3.27
N ALA A 124 5.96 6.72 3.99
CA ALA A 124 7.29 7.26 3.70
C ALA A 124 8.39 6.20 3.83
N ARG A 125 8.33 5.36 4.86
CA ARG A 125 9.30 4.27 5.05
C ARG A 125 9.23 3.24 3.94
N ILE A 126 8.02 2.84 3.56
CA ILE A 126 7.83 1.85 2.49
C ILE A 126 8.33 2.41 1.16
N MET A 127 7.98 3.66 0.83
CA MET A 127 8.40 4.27 -0.43
C MET A 127 9.91 4.52 -0.47
N GLU A 128 10.53 4.85 0.65
CA GLU A 128 11.98 4.95 0.73
C GLU A 128 12.64 3.61 0.36
N HIS A 129 12.11 2.51 0.91
CA HIS A 129 12.60 1.16 0.59
C HIS A 129 12.37 0.81 -0.88
N VAL A 130 11.18 1.09 -1.41
CA VAL A 130 10.82 0.80 -2.81
C VAL A 130 11.75 1.54 -3.77
N ARG A 131 11.98 2.82 -3.55
CA ARG A 131 12.90 3.64 -4.37
C ARG A 131 14.34 3.18 -4.21
N GLY A 132 14.74 2.83 -2.99
CA GLY A 132 16.06 2.26 -2.72
C GLY A 132 16.27 0.93 -3.42
N TYR A 133 15.24 0.09 -3.52
CA TYR A 133 15.28 -1.17 -4.25
C TYR A 133 15.59 -0.94 -5.74
N GLU A 134 14.90 0.00 -6.37
CA GLU A 134 15.14 0.33 -7.78
C GLU A 134 16.60 0.75 -8.02
N SER A 135 17.17 1.53 -7.10
CA SER A 135 18.58 1.93 -7.16
C SER A 135 19.54 0.76 -6.95
N ARG A 136 19.11 -0.29 -6.24
CA ARG A 136 19.92 -1.49 -5.97
C ARG A 136 19.82 -2.58 -7.03
N LEU A 137 18.91 -2.43 -8.00
CA LEU A 137 18.67 -3.45 -9.03
C LEU A 137 19.95 -3.93 -9.75
N PRO A 138 20.87 -3.03 -10.17
CA PRO A 138 22.11 -3.48 -10.82
C PRO A 138 22.96 -4.38 -9.93
N GLU A 139 22.99 -4.14 -8.62
CA GLU A 139 23.76 -4.93 -7.66
C GLU A 139 23.13 -6.29 -7.41
N LEU A 140 21.78 -6.33 -7.29
CA LEU A 140 21.03 -7.55 -7.02
C LEU A 140 21.08 -8.52 -8.20
N LYS A 141 21.28 -8.04 -9.41
CA LYS A 141 21.31 -8.83 -10.65
C LYS A 141 22.71 -9.13 -11.18
N ALA A 142 23.70 -8.65 -10.50
CA ALA A 142 25.10 -8.88 -10.88
C ALA A 142 25.54 -10.32 -10.62
#